data_edd153212bac81bff96445b18ab2f6d1
#
_entry.id   edd153212bac81bff96445b18ab2f6d1
#
_cell.length_a   1.000
_cell.length_b   1.000
_cell.length_c   1.000
_cell.angle_alpha   90.00
_cell.angle_beta   90.00
_cell.angle_gamma   90.00
#
_symmetry.space_group_name_H-M   'P 1'
#
loop_
_entity.id
_entity.type
_entity.pdbx_description
1 polymer ?
#
loop_
_entity_poly.entity_id
_entity_poly.type
_entity_poly.pdbx_seq_one_letter_code
_entity_poly.pdbx_strand_id
1 'polypeptide(L)'
;MVLNKGATAALFAGLLSVASQAALAAESVNFVSWGGSTQDAQKQAWADPFSKASGITVVQDGPTDYGKLKAMVESGNVQWDVVDVEADFALRAAAEGLLEPLDFSVIQRDKIDPRFVSDHGVGSFFFSFVLGYNEGKLGAGKPQDWSALFDTKTYPGKRALYKWPSPGVLELALLADGVPADTLYPLDLDRAFKKLDTIKKDIVWWGGGAQSQQLLASGEVSMGQFWNGRIHALQEDGAPVGVSWKQNLVMADILVVPKGSKNKAAAMKFLANASSAKGQADFSNLTAYAPVNIDSVQRLDSVLAPNLPTAYAKDQITLDFAYWAKNGPAIATRWNEWLVK
;
A
#
# COMPACT_ATOMS: atom_id res chain seq x y z
N MET A 1 4.68 40.84 92.61
CA MET A 1 6.10 40.77 92.19
C MET A 1 6.21 39.54 91.25
N VAL A 2 6.83 39.73 90.14
CA VAL A 2 7.13 38.81 89.07
C VAL A 2 6.38 39.07 87.76
N LEU A 3 7.20 39.52 86.79
CA LEU A 3 6.85 39.85 85.41
C LEU A 3 6.49 38.67 84.57
N ASN A 4 5.53 38.92 83.68
CA ASN A 4 5.19 38.00 82.59
C ASN A 4 5.70 38.62 81.27
N LYS A 5 6.59 37.86 80.61
CA LYS A 5 7.11 38.22 79.29
C LYS A 5 6.33 37.43 78.23
N GLY A 6 5.59 38.15 77.40
CA GLY A 6 4.93 37.62 76.25
C GLY A 6 5.90 37.30 75.12
N ALA A 7 5.70 36.13 74.49
CA ALA A 7 6.38 35.74 73.26
C ALA A 7 5.35 35.72 72.13
N THR A 8 5.56 36.66 71.20
CA THR A 8 4.76 36.77 69.93
C THR A 8 5.32 35.77 68.92
N ALA A 9 4.52 34.77 68.57
CA ALA A 9 4.87 33.82 67.49
C ALA A 9 4.31 34.37 66.17
N ALA A 10 5.17 34.77 65.26
CA ALA A 10 4.83 35.10 63.87
C ALA A 10 4.65 33.85 63.04
N LEU A 11 3.44 33.53 62.57
CA LEU A 11 3.19 32.52 61.55
C LEU A 11 3.60 33.07 60.17
N PHE A 12 4.66 32.50 59.60
CA PHE A 12 4.95 32.62 58.17
C PHE A 12 4.15 31.57 57.42
N ALA A 13 3.09 31.97 56.75
CA ALA A 13 2.36 31.17 55.78
C ALA A 13 3.13 31.19 54.46
N GLY A 14 3.95 30.18 54.21
CA GLY A 14 4.58 29.95 52.90
C GLY A 14 3.54 29.39 51.90
N LEU A 15 3.11 30.20 50.95
CA LEU A 15 2.37 29.74 49.78
C LEU A 15 3.33 28.95 48.88
N LEU A 16 3.28 27.62 48.98
CA LEU A 16 3.84 26.75 47.95
C LEU A 16 2.89 26.77 46.73
N SER A 17 3.21 27.59 45.74
CA SER A 17 2.63 27.48 44.39
C SER A 17 3.18 26.21 43.72
N VAL A 18 2.40 25.17 43.79
CA VAL A 18 2.62 23.94 42.96
C VAL A 18 2.24 24.32 41.53
N ALA A 19 3.21 24.75 40.74
CA ALA A 19 3.05 24.82 39.28
C ALA A 19 2.89 23.39 38.78
N SER A 20 1.65 22.95 38.55
CA SER A 20 1.35 21.75 37.80
C SER A 20 1.83 21.97 36.37
N GLN A 21 3.05 21.53 36.07
CA GLN A 21 3.46 21.28 34.71
C GLN A 21 2.56 20.15 34.20
N ALA A 22 1.49 20.49 33.52
CA ALA A 22 0.80 19.55 32.66
C ALA A 22 1.87 19.07 31.68
N ALA A 23 2.39 17.88 31.88
CA ALA A 23 3.19 17.19 30.86
C ALA A 23 2.30 17.11 29.62
N LEU A 24 2.54 17.96 28.63
CA LEU A 24 1.94 17.81 27.31
C LEU A 24 2.31 16.39 26.87
N ALA A 25 1.31 15.53 26.77
CA ALA A 25 1.51 14.21 26.19
C ALA A 25 2.21 14.42 24.84
N ALA A 26 3.35 13.79 24.64
CA ALA A 26 4.08 13.92 23.40
C ALA A 26 3.14 13.57 22.23
N GLU A 27 3.03 14.46 21.24
CA GLU A 27 2.21 14.20 20.06
C GLU A 27 2.67 12.88 19.40
N SER A 28 1.72 12.04 19.02
CA SER A 28 2.00 10.79 18.35
C SER A 28 1.05 10.57 17.17
N VAL A 29 1.49 9.74 16.22
CA VAL A 29 0.70 9.25 15.08
C VAL A 29 0.77 7.75 15.07
N ASN A 30 -0.37 7.07 15.13
CA ASN A 30 -0.48 5.63 14.90
C ASN A 30 -0.58 5.38 13.40
N PHE A 31 0.51 4.92 12.81
CA PHE A 31 0.62 4.58 11.39
C PHE A 31 0.45 3.08 11.19
N VAL A 32 -0.48 2.71 10.33
CA VAL A 32 -0.83 1.32 10.02
C VAL A 32 -0.55 1.01 8.57
N SER A 33 0.14 -0.09 8.31
CA SER A 33 0.46 -0.55 6.97
C SER A 33 0.45 -2.08 6.89
N TRP A 34 0.97 -2.62 5.79
CA TRP A 34 0.86 -4.04 5.41
C TRP A 34 1.83 -4.99 6.13
N GLY A 35 2.72 -4.47 6.96
CA GLY A 35 3.78 -5.24 7.60
C GLY A 35 4.95 -5.61 6.68
N GLY A 36 5.92 -6.32 7.25
CA GLY A 36 7.10 -6.81 6.55
C GLY A 36 7.96 -5.72 5.92
N SER A 37 8.72 -6.08 4.88
CA SER A 37 9.71 -5.17 4.27
C SER A 37 9.12 -3.86 3.73
N THR A 38 7.85 -3.83 3.34
CA THR A 38 7.18 -2.59 2.90
C THR A 38 7.04 -1.61 4.06
N GLN A 39 6.54 -2.07 5.20
CA GLN A 39 6.37 -1.23 6.39
C GLN A 39 7.72 -0.86 7.02
N ASP A 40 8.70 -1.75 6.97
CA ASP A 40 10.08 -1.44 7.41
C ASP A 40 10.69 -0.32 6.57
N ALA A 41 10.48 -0.34 5.25
CA ALA A 41 10.92 0.72 4.36
C ALA A 41 10.16 2.04 4.62
N GLN A 42 8.85 2.01 4.86
CA GLN A 42 8.06 3.19 5.25
C GLN A 42 8.55 3.78 6.59
N LYS A 43 8.90 2.91 7.53
CA LYS A 43 9.49 3.34 8.80
C LYS A 43 10.80 4.07 8.58
N GLN A 44 11.70 3.49 7.79
CA GLN A 44 13.02 4.06 7.49
C GLN A 44 12.94 5.34 6.68
N ALA A 45 12.08 5.39 5.65
CA ALA A 45 11.99 6.53 4.74
C ALA A 45 11.13 7.67 5.30
N TRP A 46 10.10 7.37 6.09
CA TRP A 46 9.10 8.37 6.50
C TRP A 46 9.02 8.55 8.01
N ALA A 47 8.77 7.46 8.78
CA ALA A 47 8.44 7.57 10.18
C ALA A 47 9.62 8.03 11.06
N ASP A 48 10.79 7.43 10.92
CA ASP A 48 11.97 7.78 11.70
C ASP A 48 12.47 9.20 11.37
N PRO A 49 12.62 9.62 10.08
CA PRO A 49 13.00 10.98 9.75
C PRO A 49 11.99 12.03 10.22
N PHE A 50 10.68 11.73 10.10
CA PHE A 50 9.61 12.61 10.56
C PHE A 50 9.67 12.79 12.08
N SER A 51 9.75 11.69 12.83
CA SER A 51 9.82 11.74 14.30
C SER A 51 11.04 12.53 14.76
N LYS A 52 12.18 12.34 14.11
CA LYS A 52 13.42 13.07 14.43
C LYS A 52 13.29 14.57 14.14
N ALA A 53 12.63 14.95 13.06
CA ALA A 53 12.52 16.35 12.64
C ALA A 53 11.42 17.12 13.38
N SER A 54 10.30 16.47 13.68
CA SER A 54 9.11 17.13 14.26
C SER A 54 8.97 16.97 15.76
N GLY A 55 9.61 15.97 16.36
CA GLY A 55 9.38 15.55 17.74
C GLY A 55 8.08 14.76 17.95
N ILE A 56 7.32 14.50 16.89
CA ILE A 56 6.09 13.69 16.91
C ILE A 56 6.47 12.21 16.76
N THR A 57 6.08 11.38 17.71
CA THR A 57 6.37 9.95 17.66
C THR A 57 5.46 9.24 16.67
N VAL A 58 6.01 8.48 15.70
CA VAL A 58 5.22 7.59 14.83
C VAL A 58 5.26 6.18 15.39
N VAL A 59 4.10 5.71 15.85
CA VAL A 59 3.89 4.34 16.37
C VAL A 59 3.42 3.48 15.20
N GLN A 60 4.09 2.33 14.99
CA GLN A 60 3.74 1.39 13.93
C GLN A 60 2.71 0.37 14.43
N ASP A 61 1.67 0.10 13.63
CA ASP A 61 0.72 -1.00 13.82
C ASP A 61 0.48 -1.70 12.46
N GLY A 62 -0.08 -2.89 12.48
CA GLY A 62 -0.36 -3.66 11.27
C GLY A 62 -0.72 -5.12 11.57
N PRO A 63 -1.13 -5.87 10.57
CA PRO A 63 -1.38 -5.42 9.21
C PRO A 63 -2.66 -4.59 9.07
N THR A 64 -2.81 -3.86 7.97
CA THR A 64 -4.05 -3.15 7.62
C THR A 64 -5.23 -4.12 7.57
N ASP A 65 -6.34 -3.73 8.21
CA ASP A 65 -7.59 -4.48 8.25
C ASP A 65 -8.78 -3.53 8.03
N TYR A 66 -9.46 -3.70 6.91
CA TYR A 66 -10.56 -2.83 6.49
C TYR A 66 -11.80 -2.96 7.40
N GLY A 67 -12.04 -4.17 7.92
CA GLY A 67 -13.14 -4.42 8.86
C GLY A 67 -12.89 -3.72 10.20
N LYS A 68 -11.66 -3.80 10.71
CA LYS A 68 -11.25 -3.11 11.94
C LYS A 68 -11.32 -1.59 11.79
N LEU A 69 -10.87 -1.04 10.65
CA LEU A 69 -10.98 0.39 10.35
C LEU A 69 -12.45 0.84 10.42
N LYS A 70 -13.33 0.15 9.70
CA LYS A 70 -14.77 0.44 9.68
C LYS A 70 -15.38 0.37 11.07
N ALA A 71 -15.13 -0.70 11.81
CA ALA A 71 -15.66 -0.89 13.17
C ALA A 71 -15.19 0.21 14.14
N MET A 72 -13.93 0.65 14.06
CA MET A 72 -13.42 1.75 14.89
C MET A 72 -14.12 3.07 14.59
N VAL A 73 -14.35 3.39 13.32
CA VAL A 73 -15.03 4.62 12.90
C VAL A 73 -16.50 4.58 13.32
N GLU A 74 -17.21 3.48 13.06
CA GLU A 74 -18.63 3.31 13.41
C GLU A 74 -18.87 3.35 14.93
N SER A 75 -17.94 2.82 15.73
CA SER A 75 -18.04 2.86 17.20
C SER A 75 -17.56 4.18 17.81
N GLY A 76 -16.94 5.07 17.03
CA GLY A 76 -16.33 6.32 17.52
C GLY A 76 -15.07 6.10 18.37
N ASN A 77 -14.50 4.90 18.38
CA ASN A 77 -13.29 4.56 19.12
C ASN A 77 -12.10 4.34 18.18
N VAL A 78 -11.70 5.40 17.50
CA VAL A 78 -10.63 5.37 16.50
C VAL A 78 -9.27 5.39 17.18
N GLN A 79 -8.46 4.35 16.91
CA GLN A 79 -7.11 4.17 17.44
C GLN A 79 -6.03 4.46 16.39
N TRP A 80 -6.39 4.39 15.12
CA TRP A 80 -5.48 4.58 13.98
C TRP A 80 -5.57 6.03 13.47
N ASP A 81 -4.42 6.61 13.14
CA ASP A 81 -4.38 8.00 12.66
C ASP A 81 -4.07 8.09 11.16
N VAL A 82 -3.16 7.26 10.67
CA VAL A 82 -2.86 7.13 9.25
C VAL A 82 -2.86 5.66 8.89
N VAL A 83 -3.55 5.31 7.81
CA VAL A 83 -3.65 3.93 7.34
C VAL A 83 -3.28 3.85 5.86
N ASP A 84 -2.43 2.91 5.52
CA ASP A 84 -2.06 2.56 4.15
C ASP A 84 -3.07 1.53 3.62
N VAL A 85 -3.78 1.86 2.54
CA VAL A 85 -4.87 1.07 1.98
C VAL A 85 -4.79 1.01 0.46
N GLU A 86 -5.37 -0.01 -0.16
CA GLU A 86 -5.49 -0.07 -1.63
C GLU A 86 -6.40 1.05 -2.17
N ALA A 87 -6.12 1.53 -3.38
CA ALA A 87 -6.78 2.70 -3.96
C ALA A 87 -8.30 2.56 -4.12
N ASP A 88 -8.79 1.38 -4.48
CA ASP A 88 -10.23 1.11 -4.60
C ASP A 88 -10.94 1.14 -3.23
N PHE A 89 -10.27 0.63 -2.18
CA PHE A 89 -10.79 0.74 -0.82
C PHE A 89 -10.81 2.20 -0.35
N ALA A 90 -9.77 2.98 -0.62
CA ALA A 90 -9.74 4.41 -0.26
C ALA A 90 -10.93 5.17 -0.84
N LEU A 91 -11.26 4.94 -2.13
CA LEU A 91 -12.42 5.53 -2.79
C LEU A 91 -13.74 5.08 -2.17
N ARG A 92 -13.88 3.77 -1.88
CA ARG A 92 -15.07 3.24 -1.24
C ARG A 92 -15.24 3.76 0.18
N ALA A 93 -14.19 3.75 0.99
CA ALA A 93 -14.22 4.26 2.36
C ALA A 93 -14.56 5.75 2.43
N ALA A 94 -14.07 6.56 1.48
CA ALA A 94 -14.45 7.95 1.33
C ALA A 94 -15.96 8.10 1.03
N ALA A 95 -16.49 7.32 0.09
CA ALA A 95 -17.91 7.33 -0.25
C ALA A 95 -18.81 6.86 0.91
N GLU A 96 -18.33 5.94 1.74
CA GLU A 96 -19.01 5.48 2.97
C GLU A 96 -18.86 6.46 4.14
N GLY A 97 -18.13 7.56 3.98
CA GLY A 97 -17.91 8.58 5.03
C GLY A 97 -17.01 8.10 6.18
N LEU A 98 -16.12 7.16 5.92
CA LEU A 98 -15.20 6.56 6.91
C LEU A 98 -13.89 7.33 7.05
N LEU A 99 -13.62 8.33 6.19
CA LEU A 99 -12.35 9.03 6.13
C LEU A 99 -12.50 10.52 6.43
N GLU A 100 -11.47 11.11 7.01
CA GLU A 100 -11.33 12.55 7.13
C GLU A 100 -10.92 13.18 5.80
N PRO A 101 -11.39 14.38 5.45
CA PRO A 101 -10.81 15.15 4.35
C PRO A 101 -9.37 15.56 4.69
N LEU A 102 -8.50 15.49 3.68
CA LEU A 102 -7.10 15.90 3.81
C LEU A 102 -6.93 17.42 3.79
N ASP A 103 -5.93 17.92 4.50
CA ASP A 103 -5.57 19.33 4.52
C ASP A 103 -4.49 19.64 3.46
N PHE A 104 -4.93 20.10 2.29
CA PHE A 104 -4.05 20.49 1.19
C PHE A 104 -3.40 21.86 1.37
N SER A 105 -3.60 22.54 2.49
CA SER A 105 -2.74 23.65 2.86
C SER A 105 -1.37 23.18 3.40
N VAL A 106 -1.32 21.91 3.84
CA VAL A 106 -0.13 21.26 4.38
C VAL A 106 0.47 20.26 3.38
N ILE A 107 -0.39 19.49 2.69
CA ILE A 107 -0.01 18.48 1.69
C ILE A 107 0.03 19.14 0.30
N GLN A 108 1.13 19.00 -0.43
CA GLN A 108 1.30 19.59 -1.77
C GLN A 108 0.59 18.75 -2.84
N ARG A 109 -0.72 18.97 -3.01
CA ARG A 109 -1.57 18.21 -3.95
C ARG A 109 -1.06 18.27 -5.40
N ASP A 110 -0.58 19.43 -5.84
CA ASP A 110 -0.09 19.70 -7.19
C ASP A 110 1.21 18.94 -7.53
N LYS A 111 1.88 18.39 -6.52
CA LYS A 111 3.09 17.58 -6.66
C LYS A 111 2.80 16.09 -6.75
N ILE A 112 1.57 15.67 -6.54
CA ILE A 112 1.17 14.26 -6.60
C ILE A 112 0.56 13.96 -7.97
N ASP A 113 0.91 12.81 -8.54
CA ASP A 113 0.27 12.29 -9.75
C ASP A 113 -1.26 12.27 -9.54
N PRO A 114 -2.04 12.94 -10.40
CA PRO A 114 -3.48 13.10 -10.22
C PRO A 114 -4.26 11.78 -10.16
N ARG A 115 -3.69 10.68 -10.63
CA ARG A 115 -4.27 9.34 -10.49
C ARG A 115 -4.35 8.87 -9.03
N PHE A 116 -3.47 9.40 -8.17
CA PHE A 116 -3.25 8.88 -6.81
C PHE A 116 -3.51 9.93 -5.72
N VAL A 117 -4.37 10.90 -5.99
CA VAL A 117 -4.78 11.90 -5.00
C VAL A 117 -6.28 12.19 -5.09
N SER A 118 -6.93 12.25 -3.94
CA SER A 118 -8.34 12.62 -3.80
C SER A 118 -8.51 13.56 -2.62
N ASP A 119 -9.73 14.00 -2.32
CA ASP A 119 -9.98 14.85 -1.16
C ASP A 119 -9.76 14.11 0.18
N HIS A 120 -9.72 12.75 0.17
CA HIS A 120 -9.61 11.93 1.37
C HIS A 120 -8.39 11.00 1.38
N GLY A 121 -7.52 11.10 0.40
CA GLY A 121 -6.35 10.23 0.31
C GLY A 121 -5.24 10.80 -0.56
N VAL A 122 -4.00 10.49 -0.20
CA VAL A 122 -2.79 10.79 -0.97
C VAL A 122 -2.01 9.52 -1.19
N GLY A 123 -1.49 9.32 -2.40
CA GLY A 123 -0.74 8.11 -2.73
C GLY A 123 0.41 7.84 -1.76
N SER A 124 0.46 6.60 -1.30
CA SER A 124 1.57 6.03 -0.56
C SER A 124 2.72 5.73 -1.52
N PHE A 125 2.42 4.93 -2.51
CA PHE A 125 3.26 4.57 -3.66
C PHE A 125 2.37 3.93 -4.74
N PHE A 126 2.93 3.72 -5.93
CA PHE A 126 2.28 2.84 -6.88
C PHE A 126 3.21 1.72 -7.33
N PHE A 127 2.61 0.63 -7.75
CA PHE A 127 3.32 -0.57 -8.18
C PHE A 127 2.63 -1.19 -9.39
N SER A 128 3.28 -2.18 -9.98
CA SER A 128 2.65 -2.95 -11.05
C SER A 128 2.57 -4.41 -10.69
N PHE A 129 1.41 -5.02 -10.99
CA PHE A 129 1.42 -6.45 -11.22
C PHE A 129 2.14 -6.72 -12.54
N VAL A 130 3.12 -7.59 -12.49
CA VAL A 130 3.96 -7.98 -13.61
C VAL A 130 3.91 -9.49 -13.80
N LEU A 131 4.18 -9.96 -15.00
CA LEU A 131 4.38 -11.38 -15.28
C LEU A 131 5.80 -11.75 -14.85
N GLY A 132 5.94 -12.34 -13.65
CA GLY A 132 7.20 -12.90 -13.17
C GLY A 132 7.35 -14.37 -13.57
N TYR A 133 8.58 -14.82 -13.79
CA TYR A 133 8.84 -16.20 -14.16
C TYR A 133 10.18 -16.70 -13.60
N ASN A 134 10.27 -18.01 -13.32
CA ASN A 134 11.50 -18.67 -12.92
C ASN A 134 12.24 -19.14 -14.17
N GLU A 135 13.45 -18.60 -14.43
CA GLU A 135 14.22 -18.86 -15.65
C GLU A 135 14.63 -20.34 -15.78
N GLY A 136 14.85 -21.04 -14.66
CA GLY A 136 15.17 -22.46 -14.63
C GLY A 136 13.99 -23.40 -14.94
N LYS A 137 12.77 -22.86 -15.00
CA LYS A 137 11.54 -23.64 -15.26
C LYS A 137 10.93 -23.36 -16.64
N LEU A 138 11.50 -22.45 -17.40
CA LEU A 138 11.03 -22.16 -18.76
C LEU A 138 11.49 -23.23 -19.73
N GLY A 139 10.54 -23.83 -20.48
CA GLY A 139 10.86 -24.79 -21.54
C GLY A 139 11.28 -24.15 -22.86
N ALA A 140 10.76 -23.00 -23.22
CA ALA A 140 11.01 -22.27 -24.46
C ALA A 140 10.87 -20.77 -24.26
N GLY A 141 11.88 -19.99 -24.63
CA GLY A 141 11.84 -18.54 -24.69
C GLY A 141 11.31 -17.82 -23.45
N LYS A 142 11.42 -16.52 -23.41
CA LYS A 142 10.88 -15.71 -22.29
C LYS A 142 9.41 -15.38 -22.55
N PRO A 143 8.53 -15.56 -21.56
CA PRO A 143 7.13 -15.14 -21.69
C PRO A 143 7.03 -13.62 -21.87
N GLN A 144 6.14 -13.17 -22.76
CA GLN A 144 6.09 -11.76 -23.13
C GLN A 144 4.94 -11.00 -22.47
N ASP A 145 3.76 -11.59 -22.39
CA ASP A 145 2.54 -10.98 -21.87
C ASP A 145 1.65 -12.01 -21.15
N TRP A 146 0.49 -11.58 -20.68
CA TRP A 146 -0.42 -12.43 -19.90
C TRP A 146 -0.91 -13.67 -20.65
N SER A 147 -0.89 -13.69 -21.99
CA SER A 147 -1.26 -14.88 -22.76
C SER A 147 -0.37 -16.09 -22.45
N ALA A 148 0.92 -15.85 -22.18
CA ALA A 148 1.87 -16.91 -21.79
C ALA A 148 1.46 -17.60 -20.49
N LEU A 149 0.80 -16.92 -19.57
CA LEU A 149 0.30 -17.49 -18.31
C LEU A 149 -0.68 -18.66 -18.57
N PHE A 150 -1.45 -18.58 -19.65
CA PHE A 150 -2.47 -19.55 -20.03
C PHE A 150 -1.98 -20.60 -21.04
N ASP A 151 -0.81 -20.41 -21.61
CA ASP A 151 -0.18 -21.40 -22.52
C ASP A 151 0.62 -22.44 -21.71
N THR A 152 -0.08 -23.43 -21.17
CA THR A 152 0.54 -24.50 -20.38
C THR A 152 1.28 -25.54 -21.23
N LYS A 153 1.16 -25.47 -22.55
CA LYS A 153 1.89 -26.35 -23.46
C LYS A 153 3.30 -25.83 -23.73
N THR A 154 3.42 -24.57 -24.10
CA THR A 154 4.72 -23.91 -24.34
C THR A 154 5.46 -23.66 -23.02
N TYR A 155 4.74 -23.30 -21.97
CA TYR A 155 5.29 -23.01 -20.65
C TYR A 155 4.66 -23.96 -19.61
N PRO A 156 5.21 -25.15 -19.39
CA PRO A 156 4.67 -26.11 -18.42
C PRO A 156 4.87 -25.64 -16.98
N GLY A 157 4.12 -26.26 -16.05
CA GLY A 157 4.24 -26.03 -14.60
C GLY A 157 3.09 -25.22 -14.01
N LYS A 158 3.19 -24.94 -12.71
CA LYS A 158 2.16 -24.22 -11.94
C LYS A 158 2.22 -22.71 -12.16
N ARG A 159 1.11 -22.04 -11.87
CA ARG A 159 0.90 -20.59 -12.00
C ARG A 159 0.63 -19.96 -10.64
N ALA A 160 1.36 -18.91 -10.27
CA ALA A 160 1.04 -18.13 -9.07
C ALA A 160 0.06 -17.01 -9.40
N LEU A 161 -1.06 -16.93 -8.71
CA LEU A 161 -2.00 -15.82 -8.81
C LEU A 161 -2.39 -15.29 -7.44
N TYR A 162 -2.73 -14.00 -7.37
CA TYR A 162 -3.20 -13.33 -6.16
C TYR A 162 -4.59 -13.82 -5.79
N LYS A 163 -4.80 -14.23 -4.54
CA LYS A 163 -6.03 -14.93 -4.12
C LYS A 163 -7.19 -14.01 -3.77
N TRP A 164 -6.93 -12.74 -3.53
CA TRP A 164 -7.94 -11.81 -3.06
C TRP A 164 -8.77 -11.25 -4.23
N PRO A 165 -10.06 -11.00 -4.00
CA PRO A 165 -10.95 -10.39 -4.98
C PRO A 165 -10.71 -8.88 -5.06
N SER A 166 -9.56 -8.49 -5.58
CA SER A 166 -9.13 -7.11 -5.80
C SER A 166 -8.72 -6.93 -7.27
N PRO A 167 -8.47 -5.68 -7.72
CA PRO A 167 -8.03 -5.44 -9.10
C PRO A 167 -6.82 -6.28 -9.51
N GLY A 168 -6.81 -6.77 -10.74
CA GLY A 168 -5.64 -7.42 -11.37
C GLY A 168 -5.90 -8.79 -11.98
N VAL A 169 -6.42 -9.80 -11.24
CA VAL A 169 -6.55 -11.18 -11.75
C VAL A 169 -7.61 -11.30 -12.86
N LEU A 170 -8.73 -10.61 -12.74
CA LEU A 170 -9.79 -10.64 -13.76
C LEU A 170 -9.35 -9.89 -15.01
N GLU A 171 -8.67 -8.78 -14.85
CA GLU A 171 -8.12 -7.97 -15.95
C GLU A 171 -7.05 -8.75 -16.72
N LEU A 172 -6.08 -9.39 -16.05
CA LEU A 172 -5.08 -10.18 -16.76
C LEU A 172 -5.68 -11.36 -17.53
N ALA A 173 -6.77 -11.96 -17.00
CA ALA A 173 -7.47 -13.03 -17.68
C ALA A 173 -8.17 -12.52 -18.97
N LEU A 174 -8.80 -11.36 -18.91
CA LEU A 174 -9.43 -10.72 -20.07
C LEU A 174 -8.39 -10.30 -21.11
N LEU A 175 -7.28 -9.69 -20.69
CA LEU A 175 -6.17 -9.34 -21.58
C LEU A 175 -5.59 -10.56 -22.27
N ALA A 176 -5.37 -11.64 -21.52
CA ALA A 176 -4.91 -12.93 -22.07
C ALA A 176 -5.92 -13.60 -23.01
N ASP A 177 -7.19 -13.23 -22.90
CA ASP A 177 -8.26 -13.68 -23.82
C ASP A 177 -8.49 -12.73 -25.00
N GLY A 178 -7.62 -11.73 -25.16
CA GLY A 178 -7.58 -10.82 -26.30
C GLY A 178 -8.52 -9.62 -26.17
N VAL A 179 -9.05 -9.30 -24.97
CA VAL A 179 -9.78 -8.06 -24.74
C VAL A 179 -8.80 -6.89 -24.79
N PRO A 180 -9.03 -5.86 -25.63
CA PRO A 180 -8.16 -4.69 -25.67
C PRO A 180 -8.18 -3.92 -24.33
N ALA A 181 -7.05 -3.33 -23.97
CA ALA A 181 -6.89 -2.64 -22.69
C ALA A 181 -7.84 -1.46 -22.51
N ASP A 182 -8.18 -0.76 -23.58
CA ASP A 182 -9.09 0.39 -23.60
C ASP A 182 -10.58 0.01 -23.49
N THR A 183 -10.89 -1.27 -23.60
CA THR A 183 -12.27 -1.80 -23.51
C THR A 183 -12.43 -2.83 -22.38
N LEU A 184 -11.51 -2.86 -21.42
CA LEU A 184 -11.56 -3.81 -20.29
C LEU A 184 -12.79 -3.60 -19.40
N TYR A 185 -13.19 -2.35 -19.21
CA TYR A 185 -14.29 -2.02 -18.30
C TYR A 185 -15.58 -1.61 -19.04
N PRO A 186 -16.75 -2.04 -18.55
CA PRO A 186 -16.96 -2.89 -17.38
C PRO A 186 -16.43 -4.32 -17.62
N LEU A 187 -15.86 -4.96 -16.58
CA LEU A 187 -15.31 -6.33 -16.68
C LEU A 187 -16.38 -7.33 -17.11
N ASP A 188 -16.12 -8.11 -18.16
CA ASP A 188 -16.88 -9.30 -18.49
C ASP A 188 -16.46 -10.46 -17.55
N LEU A 189 -17.15 -10.54 -16.40
CA LEU A 189 -16.80 -11.51 -15.36
C LEU A 189 -16.95 -12.96 -15.83
N ASP A 190 -17.96 -13.26 -16.64
CA ASP A 190 -18.20 -14.62 -17.15
C ASP A 190 -17.04 -15.07 -18.06
N ARG A 191 -16.60 -14.19 -18.93
CA ARG A 191 -15.45 -14.41 -19.81
C ARG A 191 -14.15 -14.54 -19.01
N ALA A 192 -13.93 -13.69 -18.00
CA ALA A 192 -12.74 -13.74 -17.15
C ALA A 192 -12.66 -15.07 -16.37
N PHE A 193 -13.74 -15.48 -15.72
CA PHE A 193 -13.78 -16.77 -15.01
C PHE A 193 -13.61 -17.97 -15.95
N LYS A 194 -14.27 -17.96 -17.10
CA LYS A 194 -14.09 -19.00 -18.12
C LYS A 194 -12.63 -19.13 -18.58
N LYS A 195 -11.93 -17.98 -18.71
CA LYS A 195 -10.52 -17.99 -19.04
C LYS A 195 -9.68 -18.59 -17.90
N LEU A 196 -9.93 -18.19 -16.67
CA LEU A 196 -9.24 -18.73 -15.48
C LEU A 196 -9.50 -20.22 -15.29
N ASP A 197 -10.68 -20.74 -15.63
CA ASP A 197 -11.00 -22.17 -15.58
C ASP A 197 -10.05 -23.01 -16.42
N THR A 198 -9.50 -22.47 -17.50
CA THR A 198 -8.55 -23.21 -18.37
C THR A 198 -7.26 -23.60 -17.68
N ILE A 199 -6.89 -22.91 -16.61
CA ILE A 199 -5.66 -23.17 -15.84
C ILE A 199 -5.94 -23.40 -14.34
N LYS A 200 -7.19 -23.43 -13.89
CA LYS A 200 -7.58 -23.44 -12.47
C LYS A 200 -6.87 -24.52 -11.64
N LYS A 201 -6.72 -25.73 -12.17
CA LYS A 201 -6.02 -26.86 -11.54
C LYS A 201 -4.51 -26.65 -11.35
N ASP A 202 -3.94 -25.71 -12.10
CA ASP A 202 -2.52 -25.39 -12.10
C ASP A 202 -2.20 -24.11 -11.32
N ILE A 203 -3.21 -23.44 -10.75
CA ILE A 203 -3.03 -22.22 -9.96
C ILE A 203 -2.58 -22.57 -8.54
N VAL A 204 -1.55 -21.89 -8.08
CA VAL A 204 -1.13 -21.80 -6.68
C VAL A 204 -1.45 -20.37 -6.22
N TRP A 205 -2.35 -20.26 -5.27
CA TRP A 205 -2.82 -18.97 -4.77
C TRP A 205 -1.86 -18.40 -3.71
N TRP A 206 -1.49 -17.14 -3.86
CA TRP A 206 -0.72 -16.43 -2.84
C TRP A 206 -1.52 -15.27 -2.26
N GLY A 207 -1.30 -14.99 -0.96
CA GLY A 207 -2.03 -13.96 -0.24
C GLY A 207 -1.15 -12.86 0.35
N GLY A 208 0.17 -12.95 0.15
CA GLY A 208 1.13 -11.97 0.67
C GLY A 208 2.48 -12.06 -0.03
N GLY A 209 3.24 -10.95 0.02
CA GLY A 209 4.47 -10.81 -0.76
C GLY A 209 5.55 -11.85 -0.45
N ALA A 210 5.77 -12.21 0.81
CA ALA A 210 6.76 -13.23 1.19
C ALA A 210 6.41 -14.60 0.60
N GLN A 211 5.13 -14.99 0.63
CA GLN A 211 4.66 -16.23 0.02
C GLN A 211 4.89 -16.21 -1.50
N SER A 212 4.56 -15.11 -2.18
CA SER A 212 4.75 -14.99 -3.63
C SER A 212 6.21 -15.12 -4.04
N GLN A 213 7.13 -14.52 -3.29
CA GLN A 213 8.57 -14.64 -3.49
C GLN A 213 9.05 -16.10 -3.34
N GLN A 214 8.62 -16.76 -2.25
CA GLN A 214 8.99 -18.16 -2.00
C GLN A 214 8.54 -19.08 -3.13
N LEU A 215 7.30 -18.96 -3.59
CA LEU A 215 6.74 -19.78 -4.68
C LEU A 215 7.56 -19.64 -5.97
N LEU A 216 7.96 -18.43 -6.32
CA LEU A 216 8.72 -18.19 -7.54
C LEU A 216 10.18 -18.60 -7.41
N ALA A 217 10.85 -18.21 -6.32
CA ALA A 217 12.26 -18.52 -6.10
C ALA A 217 12.54 -20.02 -6.01
N SER A 218 11.68 -20.78 -5.30
CA SER A 218 11.79 -22.24 -5.19
C SER A 218 11.52 -22.98 -6.49
N GLY A 219 10.90 -22.33 -7.48
CA GLY A 219 10.43 -22.97 -8.71
C GLY A 219 9.24 -23.91 -8.50
N GLU A 220 8.49 -23.76 -7.40
CA GLU A 220 7.19 -24.41 -7.20
C GLU A 220 6.19 -23.96 -8.28
N VAL A 221 6.28 -22.70 -8.69
CA VAL A 221 5.59 -22.17 -9.85
C VAL A 221 6.57 -21.77 -10.94
N SER A 222 6.20 -21.97 -12.21
CA SER A 222 7.03 -21.54 -13.35
C SER A 222 6.89 -20.06 -13.65
N MET A 223 5.71 -19.49 -13.44
CA MET A 223 5.40 -18.08 -13.65
C MET A 223 4.13 -17.65 -12.91
N GLY A 224 3.85 -16.36 -12.91
CA GLY A 224 2.64 -15.86 -12.28
C GLY A 224 2.51 -14.35 -12.30
N GLN A 225 1.46 -13.88 -11.67
CA GLN A 225 1.23 -12.48 -11.35
C GLN A 225 1.95 -12.14 -10.04
N PHE A 226 2.79 -11.10 -10.05
CA PHE A 226 3.56 -10.68 -8.88
C PHE A 226 3.64 -9.16 -8.78
N TRP A 227 3.85 -8.64 -7.61
CA TRP A 227 4.24 -7.25 -7.40
C TRP A 227 5.69 -7.04 -7.85
N ASN A 228 5.94 -6.02 -8.66
CA ASN A 228 7.26 -5.77 -9.23
C ASN A 228 8.37 -5.65 -8.19
N GLY A 229 8.14 -4.98 -7.07
CA GLY A 229 9.15 -4.85 -6.00
C GLY A 229 9.55 -6.20 -5.39
N ARG A 230 8.66 -7.20 -5.41
CA ARG A 230 8.99 -8.56 -4.93
C ARG A 230 9.88 -9.32 -5.91
N ILE A 231 9.68 -9.12 -7.22
CA ILE A 231 10.57 -9.68 -8.24
C ILE A 231 11.94 -9.02 -8.17
N HIS A 232 11.97 -7.68 -8.03
CA HIS A 232 13.22 -6.94 -7.89
C HIS A 232 14.03 -7.45 -6.68
N ALA A 233 13.43 -7.60 -5.51
CA ALA A 233 14.11 -8.12 -4.34
C ALA A 233 14.71 -9.52 -4.58
N LEU A 234 13.99 -10.42 -5.28
CA LEU A 234 14.54 -11.74 -5.66
C LEU A 234 15.72 -11.64 -6.62
N GLN A 235 15.71 -10.69 -7.54
CA GLN A 235 16.81 -10.44 -8.48
C GLN A 235 18.04 -9.90 -7.75
N GLU A 236 17.89 -8.99 -6.80
CA GLU A 236 18.97 -8.50 -5.94
C GLU A 236 19.58 -9.62 -5.08
N ASP A 237 18.75 -10.56 -4.63
CA ASP A 237 19.20 -11.78 -3.91
C ASP A 237 19.83 -12.82 -4.84
N GLY A 238 19.95 -12.56 -6.14
CA GLY A 238 20.56 -13.45 -7.13
C GLY A 238 19.68 -14.63 -7.54
N ALA A 239 18.39 -14.62 -7.25
CA ALA A 239 17.47 -15.67 -7.69
C ALA A 239 17.32 -15.68 -9.25
N PRO A 240 17.24 -16.84 -9.90
CA PRO A 240 17.10 -16.96 -11.35
C PRO A 240 15.66 -16.65 -11.78
N VAL A 241 15.22 -15.41 -11.59
CA VAL A 241 13.87 -14.96 -11.91
C VAL A 241 13.91 -13.80 -12.89
N GLY A 242 12.96 -13.80 -13.83
CA GLY A 242 12.79 -12.75 -14.82
C GLY A 242 11.41 -12.10 -14.71
N VAL A 243 11.26 -10.99 -15.42
CA VAL A 243 10.02 -10.21 -15.45
C VAL A 243 9.69 -9.76 -16.87
N SER A 244 8.41 -9.83 -17.23
CA SER A 244 7.86 -9.12 -18.38
C SER A 244 7.01 -7.96 -17.90
N TRP A 245 7.29 -6.77 -18.43
CA TRP A 245 6.57 -5.54 -18.12
C TRP A 245 5.44 -5.24 -19.11
N LYS A 246 5.33 -6.04 -20.18
CA LYS A 246 4.28 -5.84 -21.17
C LYS A 246 2.90 -6.04 -20.55
N GLN A 247 2.00 -5.09 -20.76
CA GLN A 247 0.67 -5.04 -20.15
C GLN A 247 0.71 -5.06 -18.60
N ASN A 248 1.73 -4.42 -17.99
CA ASN A 248 1.79 -4.36 -16.54
C ASN A 248 0.59 -3.59 -15.98
N LEU A 249 -0.02 -4.12 -14.92
CA LEU A 249 -1.24 -3.59 -14.34
C LEU A 249 -0.91 -2.67 -13.16
N VAL A 250 -1.21 -1.38 -13.29
CA VAL A 250 -0.88 -0.38 -12.28
C VAL A 250 -1.87 -0.43 -11.13
N MET A 251 -1.33 -0.62 -9.93
CA MET A 251 -2.00 -0.51 -8.64
C MET A 251 -1.38 0.61 -7.82
N ALA A 252 -2.12 1.10 -6.85
CA ALA A 252 -1.59 2.07 -5.89
C ALA A 252 -2.10 1.80 -4.49
N ASP A 253 -1.25 2.12 -3.53
CA ASP A 253 -1.63 2.26 -2.15
C ASP A 253 -1.80 3.74 -1.81
N ILE A 254 -2.75 4.02 -0.95
CA ILE A 254 -3.19 5.37 -0.57
C ILE A 254 -3.13 5.52 0.94
N LEU A 255 -2.50 6.57 1.40
CA LEU A 255 -2.52 6.98 2.79
C LEU A 255 -3.81 7.75 3.08
N VAL A 256 -4.56 7.28 4.06
CA VAL A 256 -5.83 7.87 4.49
C VAL A 256 -5.83 8.14 5.98
N VAL A 257 -6.72 9.04 6.42
CA VAL A 257 -6.96 9.34 7.84
C VAL A 257 -8.37 8.87 8.19
N PRO A 258 -8.53 7.89 9.10
CA PRO A 258 -9.85 7.46 9.54
C PRO A 258 -10.63 8.59 10.20
N LYS A 259 -11.93 8.67 9.90
CA LYS A 259 -12.81 9.67 10.49
C LYS A 259 -12.86 9.51 12.01
N GLY A 260 -12.63 10.62 12.73
CA GLY A 260 -12.59 10.63 14.20
C GLY A 260 -11.19 10.33 14.77
N SER A 261 -10.13 10.32 13.95
CA SER A 261 -8.75 10.33 14.45
C SER A 261 -8.52 11.48 15.41
N LYS A 262 -7.93 11.17 16.58
CA LYS A 262 -7.67 12.14 17.65
C LYS A 262 -6.43 13.00 17.37
N ASN A 263 -5.56 12.54 16.49
CA ASN A 263 -4.27 13.16 16.17
C ASN A 263 -4.24 13.71 14.74
N LYS A 264 -5.39 14.17 14.22
CA LYS A 264 -5.56 14.61 12.82
C LYS A 264 -4.50 15.61 12.35
N ALA A 265 -4.17 16.62 13.17
CA ALA A 265 -3.15 17.61 12.80
C ALA A 265 -1.75 17.00 12.64
N ALA A 266 -1.37 16.09 13.54
CA ALA A 266 -0.11 15.34 13.43
C ALA A 266 -0.12 14.39 12.24
N ALA A 267 -1.25 13.73 11.98
CA ALA A 267 -1.44 12.87 10.80
C ALA A 267 -1.23 13.64 9.50
N MET A 268 -1.80 14.85 9.34
CA MET A 268 -1.60 15.67 8.14
C MET A 268 -0.13 16.07 7.93
N LYS A 269 0.60 16.41 9.01
CA LYS A 269 2.04 16.67 8.94
C LYS A 269 2.83 15.42 8.50
N PHE A 270 2.46 14.26 9.02
CA PHE A 270 3.08 12.99 8.63
C PHE A 270 2.80 12.67 7.16
N LEU A 271 1.57 12.83 6.69
CA LEU A 271 1.20 12.67 5.28
C LEU A 271 2.00 13.60 4.36
N ALA A 272 2.17 14.86 4.74
CA ALA A 272 2.98 15.83 3.99
C ALA A 272 4.45 15.40 3.88
N ASN A 273 5.01 14.83 4.96
CA ASN A 273 6.37 14.27 4.94
C ASN A 273 6.46 13.03 4.06
N ALA A 274 5.54 12.06 4.22
CA ALA A 274 5.52 10.82 3.46
C ALA A 274 5.31 11.05 1.95
N SER A 275 4.47 12.01 1.57
CA SER A 275 4.20 12.37 0.18
C SER A 275 5.17 13.40 -0.41
N SER A 276 6.17 13.87 0.35
CA SER A 276 7.20 14.79 -0.15
C SER A 276 8.08 14.13 -1.19
N ALA A 277 8.71 14.94 -2.07
CA ALA A 277 9.63 14.42 -3.07
C ALA A 277 10.77 13.58 -2.47
N LYS A 278 11.28 13.99 -1.30
CA LYS A 278 12.33 13.26 -0.59
C LYS A 278 11.80 11.94 0.00
N GLY A 279 10.70 12.00 0.75
CA GLY A 279 10.13 10.81 1.39
C GLY A 279 9.75 9.73 0.38
N GLN A 280 9.15 10.16 -0.73
CA GLN A 280 8.79 9.25 -1.82
C GLN A 280 10.00 8.62 -2.50
N ALA A 281 11.05 9.40 -2.78
CA ALA A 281 12.27 8.87 -3.39
C ALA A 281 13.01 7.91 -2.44
N ASP A 282 13.14 8.27 -1.17
CA ASP A 282 13.78 7.40 -0.16
C ASP A 282 13.07 6.04 -0.06
N PHE A 283 11.73 6.04 -0.05
CA PHE A 283 10.95 4.81 -0.03
C PHE A 283 11.12 3.99 -1.32
N SER A 284 11.05 4.64 -2.49
CA SER A 284 11.23 3.98 -3.78
C SER A 284 12.61 3.32 -3.88
N ASN A 285 13.66 3.99 -3.41
CA ASN A 285 15.02 3.47 -3.42
C ASN A 285 15.22 2.24 -2.49
N LEU A 286 14.31 2.02 -1.54
CA LEU A 286 14.32 0.85 -0.66
C LEU A 286 13.48 -0.33 -1.16
N THR A 287 12.53 -0.09 -2.09
CA THR A 287 11.48 -1.08 -2.37
C THR A 287 11.30 -1.43 -3.83
N ALA A 288 11.82 -0.63 -4.76
CA ALA A 288 11.48 -0.65 -6.19
C ALA A 288 9.97 -0.44 -6.48
N TYR A 289 9.21 0.14 -5.56
CA TYR A 289 7.89 0.70 -5.84
C TYR A 289 8.02 2.14 -6.31
N ALA A 290 7.11 2.57 -7.18
CA ALA A 290 7.23 3.88 -7.83
C ALA A 290 6.69 5.01 -6.95
N PRO A 291 7.35 6.19 -6.96
CA PRO A 291 6.88 7.34 -6.22
C PRO A 291 5.66 7.96 -6.87
N VAL A 292 4.73 8.46 -6.06
CA VAL A 292 3.57 9.23 -6.53
C VAL A 292 3.85 10.73 -6.66
N ASN A 293 4.90 11.23 -6.00
CA ASN A 293 5.31 12.64 -6.13
C ASN A 293 6.16 12.80 -7.40
N ILE A 294 5.71 13.67 -8.29
CA ILE A 294 6.34 13.86 -9.63
C ILE A 294 7.78 14.40 -9.56
N ASP A 295 8.11 15.15 -8.51
CA ASP A 295 9.46 15.70 -8.31
C ASP A 295 10.43 14.67 -7.72
N SER A 296 9.97 13.48 -7.33
CA SER A 296 10.82 12.41 -6.77
C SER A 296 11.70 11.74 -7.81
N VAL A 297 11.29 11.75 -9.08
CA VAL A 297 11.99 11.03 -10.18
C VAL A 297 13.46 11.44 -10.29
N GLN A 298 13.77 12.72 -10.06
CA GLN A 298 15.14 13.23 -10.10
C GLN A 298 16.03 12.80 -8.93
N ARG A 299 15.44 12.15 -7.90
CA ARG A 299 16.11 11.68 -6.68
C ARG A 299 16.22 10.16 -6.61
N LEU A 300 15.71 9.47 -7.63
CA LEU A 300 15.80 8.01 -7.71
C LEU A 300 17.22 7.58 -8.04
N ASP A 301 17.62 6.46 -7.46
CA ASP A 301 18.87 5.80 -7.81
C ASP A 301 18.82 5.40 -9.29
N SER A 302 19.85 5.76 -10.04
CA SER A 302 19.95 5.49 -11.49
C SER A 302 19.99 3.99 -11.80
N VAL A 303 20.49 3.16 -10.87
CA VAL A 303 20.50 1.70 -10.99
C VAL A 303 19.11 1.12 -10.79
N LEU A 304 18.30 1.74 -9.92
CA LEU A 304 16.94 1.30 -9.63
C LEU A 304 15.94 1.76 -10.69
N ALA A 305 16.11 2.95 -11.24
CA ALA A 305 15.14 3.56 -12.17
C ALA A 305 14.63 2.64 -13.29
N PRO A 306 15.48 1.78 -13.93
CA PRO A 306 15.03 0.82 -14.92
C PRO A 306 14.12 -0.31 -14.38
N ASN A 307 14.06 -0.50 -13.07
CA ASN A 307 13.28 -1.56 -12.41
C ASN A 307 11.97 -1.03 -11.82
N LEU A 308 11.65 0.24 -12.05
CA LEU A 308 10.43 0.88 -11.57
C LEU A 308 9.33 0.85 -12.64
N PRO A 309 8.06 0.78 -12.22
CA PRO A 309 6.91 0.93 -13.12
C PRO A 309 7.01 2.16 -14.05
N THR A 310 7.57 3.25 -13.56
CA THR A 310 7.74 4.51 -14.33
C THR A 310 8.54 4.34 -15.62
N ALA A 311 9.49 3.40 -15.66
CA ALA A 311 10.27 3.10 -16.86
C ALA A 311 9.45 2.45 -17.99
N TYR A 312 8.30 1.86 -17.64
CA TYR A 312 7.45 1.08 -18.54
C TYR A 312 6.08 1.72 -18.77
N ALA A 313 6.00 3.04 -18.68
CA ALA A 313 4.74 3.79 -18.79
C ALA A 313 3.94 3.51 -20.07
N LYS A 314 4.61 3.15 -21.18
CA LYS A 314 3.96 2.82 -22.45
C LYS A 314 3.24 1.48 -22.46
N ASP A 315 3.65 0.56 -21.56
CA ASP A 315 3.10 -0.78 -21.42
C ASP A 315 2.15 -0.88 -20.21
N GLN A 316 1.91 0.24 -19.51
CA GLN A 316 1.04 0.29 -18.35
C GLN A 316 -0.43 0.27 -18.73
N ILE A 317 -1.20 -0.49 -17.95
CA ILE A 317 -2.64 -0.46 -17.92
C ILE A 317 -3.05 -0.04 -16.52
N THR A 318 -3.57 1.17 -16.37
CA THR A 318 -4.09 1.65 -15.08
C THR A 318 -5.43 0.98 -14.83
N LEU A 319 -5.56 0.32 -13.68
CA LEU A 319 -6.79 -0.33 -13.26
C LEU A 319 -7.84 0.71 -12.86
N ASP A 320 -9.11 0.45 -13.15
CA ASP A 320 -10.20 1.37 -12.80
C ASP A 320 -10.61 1.19 -11.33
N PHE A 321 -9.95 1.92 -10.44
CA PHE A 321 -10.22 1.89 -9.01
C PHE A 321 -11.64 2.34 -8.66
N ALA A 322 -12.23 3.26 -9.45
CA ALA A 322 -13.61 3.71 -9.23
C ALA A 322 -14.62 2.60 -9.58
N TYR A 323 -14.37 1.85 -10.67
CA TYR A 323 -15.15 0.67 -11.01
C TYR A 323 -15.09 -0.36 -9.86
N TRP A 324 -13.89 -0.66 -9.36
CA TRP A 324 -13.70 -1.62 -8.27
C TRP A 324 -14.30 -1.13 -6.94
N ALA A 325 -14.15 0.14 -6.60
CA ALA A 325 -14.78 0.72 -5.42
C ALA A 325 -16.30 0.49 -5.40
N LYS A 326 -16.96 0.61 -6.58
CA LYS A 326 -18.39 0.44 -6.75
C LYS A 326 -18.81 -1.03 -6.83
N ASN A 327 -18.08 -1.85 -7.56
CA ASN A 327 -18.50 -3.22 -7.93
C ASN A 327 -17.76 -4.30 -7.12
N GLY A 328 -16.68 -3.97 -6.42
CA GLY A 328 -15.83 -4.89 -5.67
C GLY A 328 -16.59 -5.85 -4.74
N PRO A 329 -17.55 -5.39 -3.92
CA PRO A 329 -18.33 -6.30 -3.06
C PRO A 329 -19.10 -7.38 -3.83
N ALA A 330 -19.73 -7.04 -4.96
CA ALA A 330 -20.44 -8.01 -5.80
C ALA A 330 -19.46 -8.96 -6.52
N ILE A 331 -18.32 -8.42 -6.98
CA ILE A 331 -17.26 -9.23 -7.60
C ILE A 331 -16.69 -10.20 -6.57
N ALA A 332 -16.45 -9.76 -5.32
CA ALA A 332 -15.94 -10.60 -4.25
C ALA A 332 -16.88 -11.79 -3.95
N THR A 333 -18.19 -11.58 -3.96
CA THR A 333 -19.16 -12.67 -3.80
C THR A 333 -18.99 -13.71 -4.90
N ARG A 334 -18.97 -13.30 -6.18
CA ARG A 334 -18.80 -14.20 -7.31
C ARG A 334 -17.42 -14.88 -7.32
N TRP A 335 -16.37 -14.16 -6.93
CA TRP A 335 -15.02 -14.69 -6.80
C TRP A 335 -14.95 -15.82 -5.79
N ASN A 336 -15.51 -15.62 -4.58
CA ASN A 336 -15.52 -16.63 -3.53
C ASN A 336 -16.33 -17.87 -3.93
N GLU A 337 -17.46 -17.68 -4.60
CA GLU A 337 -18.25 -18.79 -5.15
C GLU A 337 -17.47 -19.58 -6.22
N TRP A 338 -16.72 -18.88 -7.08
CA TRP A 338 -15.92 -19.51 -8.12
C TRP A 338 -14.71 -20.25 -7.56
N LEU A 339 -14.05 -19.72 -6.52
CA LEU A 339 -12.88 -20.35 -5.89
C LEU A 339 -13.19 -21.75 -5.32
N VAL A 340 -14.38 -21.97 -4.78
CA VAL A 340 -14.77 -23.22 -4.12
C VAL A 340 -15.37 -24.25 -5.06
N LYS A 341 -15.65 -23.90 -6.30
CA LYS A 341 -16.08 -24.82 -7.37
C LYS A 341 -14.87 -25.54 -7.99
#